data_de6971d3111199caba0aff037066649e
#
_entry.id   de6971d3111199caba0aff037066649e
#
_cell.length_a   1.000
_cell.length_b   1.000
_cell.length_c   1.000
_cell.angle_alpha   90.00
_cell.angle_beta   90.00
_cell.angle_gamma   90.00
#
_symmetry.space_group_name_H-M   'P 1'
#
loop_
_entity.id
_entity.type
_entity.pdbx_description
1 polymer ?
#
loop_
_entity_poly.entity_id
_entity_poly.type
_entity_poly.pdbx_seq_one_letter_code
_entity_poly.pdbx_strand_id
1 'polypeptide(L)'
;KGVLLADEVGLGKTIEASLVLAQKWAERRRRILLIVPATLRKQWQVELLDKFFLPSVILEARAAHARGKQGMENPFEAGEKIVICSYQFAFAKRDWVRQVSWDLVVVDEAHRLRSIYKDTKTAVGIVEAIRPARKLLLTATPLQNSLLELYGLVGILDPELFGSQEAFQAQFLSNSNVDQRDLALRERLQHVCKRTLRRQVLEYIPFTNRFTHTADFVPSQAEEQLYTEVSAYLQREVLVALPNARRKLITLILRKLLASSSAAIAATLAKFVSRLSDQA
;
A
#
# COMPACT_ATOMS: atom_id res chain seq x y z
N LYS A 1 -15.56 13.53 2.66
CA LYS A 1 -14.61 14.43 3.36
C LYS A 1 -13.83 13.63 4.39
N GLY A 2 -12.57 13.97 4.57
CA GLY A 2 -11.65 13.23 5.44
C GLY A 2 -10.31 13.95 5.55
N VAL A 3 -9.28 13.23 6.06
CA VAL A 3 -7.94 13.78 6.27
C VAL A 3 -6.90 12.79 5.73
N LEU A 4 -5.83 13.32 5.15
CA LEU A 4 -4.62 12.63 4.78
C LEU A 4 -3.54 12.92 5.83
N LEU A 5 -3.10 11.90 6.56
CA LEU A 5 -1.91 11.97 7.42
C LEU A 5 -0.69 11.53 6.59
N ALA A 6 0.17 12.48 6.31
CA ALA A 6 1.32 12.31 5.42
C ALA A 6 2.66 12.44 6.15
N ASP A 7 2.71 12.15 7.45
CA ASP A 7 3.92 12.22 8.28
C ASP A 7 4.98 11.26 7.80
N GLU A 8 6.23 11.60 8.02
CA GLU A 8 7.36 10.71 7.69
C GLU A 8 7.29 9.37 8.44
N VAL A 9 8.00 8.39 7.92
CA VAL A 9 8.08 7.05 8.53
C VAL A 9 8.60 7.15 9.96
N GLY A 10 7.96 6.45 10.90
CA GLY A 10 8.38 6.39 12.30
C GLY A 10 7.88 7.53 13.18
N LEU A 11 7.03 8.44 12.66
CA LEU A 11 6.42 9.52 13.46
C LEU A 11 5.09 9.13 14.12
N GLY A 12 4.71 7.85 14.07
CA GLY A 12 3.58 7.36 14.84
C GLY A 12 2.21 7.50 14.18
N LYS A 13 2.10 7.56 12.84
CA LYS A 13 0.81 7.61 12.12
C LYS A 13 -0.21 6.58 12.60
N THR A 14 0.24 5.37 12.92
CA THR A 14 -0.63 4.31 13.49
C THR A 14 -1.22 4.74 14.83
N ILE A 15 -0.40 5.37 15.69
CA ILE A 15 -0.85 5.86 17.00
C ILE A 15 -1.85 7.01 16.84
N GLU A 16 -1.56 7.99 15.98
CA GLU A 16 -2.47 9.10 15.68
C GLU A 16 -3.81 8.60 15.14
N ALA A 17 -3.77 7.68 14.19
CA ALA A 17 -4.98 7.06 13.67
C ALA A 17 -5.74 6.30 14.77
N SER A 18 -5.04 5.57 15.65
CA SER A 18 -5.65 4.83 16.76
C SER A 18 -6.29 5.75 17.80
N LEU A 19 -5.74 6.95 18.04
CA LEU A 19 -6.38 7.97 18.86
C LEU A 19 -7.72 8.44 18.26
N VAL A 20 -7.75 8.66 16.94
CA VAL A 20 -9.00 8.98 16.24
C VAL A 20 -10.00 7.84 16.32
N LEU A 21 -9.54 6.59 16.20
CA LEU A 21 -10.38 5.40 16.35
C LEU A 21 -10.96 5.30 17.78
N ALA A 22 -10.13 5.51 18.81
CA ALA A 22 -10.56 5.49 20.19
C ALA A 22 -11.60 6.59 20.47
N GLN A 23 -11.41 7.80 19.95
CA GLN A 23 -12.37 8.89 20.06
C GLN A 23 -13.71 8.51 19.39
N LYS A 24 -13.67 7.97 18.16
CA LYS A 24 -14.89 7.52 17.47
C LYS A 24 -15.60 6.40 18.21
N TRP A 25 -14.84 5.48 18.77
CA TRP A 25 -15.36 4.39 19.59
C TRP A 25 -16.09 4.90 20.86
N ALA A 26 -15.50 5.88 21.54
CA ALA A 26 -16.12 6.54 22.71
C ALA A 26 -17.40 7.30 22.32
N GLU A 27 -17.45 7.91 21.14
CA GLU A 27 -18.63 8.56 20.56
C GLU A 27 -19.73 7.57 20.10
N ARG A 28 -19.60 6.26 20.37
CA ARG A 28 -20.51 5.19 19.91
C ARG A 28 -20.56 5.03 18.38
N ARG A 29 -19.60 5.57 17.64
CA ARG A 29 -19.43 5.40 16.20
C ARG A 29 -18.55 4.20 15.94
N ARG A 30 -19.16 3.01 15.91
CA ARG A 30 -18.42 1.73 15.98
C ARG A 30 -18.31 1.01 14.64
N ARG A 31 -19.02 1.47 13.60
CA ARG A 31 -18.86 0.92 12.25
C ARG A 31 -17.59 1.47 11.61
N ILE A 32 -16.48 0.83 11.91
CA ILE A 32 -15.13 1.26 11.51
C ILE A 32 -14.47 0.18 10.67
N LEU A 33 -13.95 0.57 9.52
CA LEU A 33 -13.20 -0.27 8.60
C LEU A 33 -11.75 0.19 8.49
N LEU A 34 -10.80 -0.74 8.64
CA LEU A 34 -9.38 -0.56 8.34
C LEU A 34 -9.03 -1.36 7.09
N ILE A 35 -8.58 -0.66 6.05
CA ILE A 35 -8.02 -1.25 4.83
C ILE A 35 -6.50 -1.08 4.88
N VAL A 36 -5.79 -2.19 5.04
CA VAL A 36 -4.34 -2.17 5.30
C VAL A 36 -3.62 -3.18 4.40
N PRO A 37 -2.30 -3.07 4.19
CA PRO A 37 -1.51 -4.13 3.57
C PRO A 37 -1.72 -5.46 4.29
N ALA A 38 -1.76 -6.56 3.53
CA ALA A 38 -2.03 -7.89 4.08
C ALA A 38 -1.07 -8.28 5.22
N THR A 39 0.18 -7.84 5.15
CA THR A 39 1.23 -8.08 6.14
C THR A 39 1.02 -7.31 7.45
N LEU A 40 0.33 -6.17 7.42
CA LEU A 40 0.16 -5.30 8.58
C LEU A 40 -1.14 -5.57 9.38
N ARG A 41 -2.04 -6.43 8.87
CA ARG A 41 -3.33 -6.70 9.52
C ARG A 41 -3.21 -7.17 10.97
N LYS A 42 -2.28 -8.10 11.22
CA LYS A 42 -2.07 -8.63 12.57
C LYS A 42 -1.41 -7.61 13.49
N GLN A 43 -0.47 -6.83 12.98
CA GLN A 43 0.14 -5.73 13.71
C GLN A 43 -0.92 -4.71 14.16
N TRP A 44 -1.78 -4.25 13.24
CA TRP A 44 -2.88 -3.35 13.58
C TRP A 44 -3.81 -3.93 14.65
N GLN A 45 -4.16 -5.23 14.54
CA GLN A 45 -5.01 -5.89 15.52
C GLN A 45 -4.39 -5.89 16.92
N VAL A 46 -3.09 -6.22 17.01
CA VAL A 46 -2.34 -6.24 18.27
C VAL A 46 -2.23 -4.83 18.85
N GLU A 47 -1.83 -3.85 18.04
CA GLU A 47 -1.67 -2.47 18.52
C GLU A 47 -2.99 -1.86 19.01
N LEU A 48 -4.10 -2.10 18.32
CA LEU A 48 -5.42 -1.64 18.74
C LEU A 48 -5.85 -2.25 20.07
N LEU A 49 -5.58 -3.53 20.27
CA LEU A 49 -5.93 -4.21 21.52
C LEU A 49 -5.03 -3.79 22.66
N ASP A 50 -3.70 -3.87 22.49
CA ASP A 50 -2.73 -3.73 23.57
C ASP A 50 -2.57 -2.28 24.04
N LYS A 51 -2.69 -1.31 23.12
CA LYS A 51 -2.46 0.11 23.43
C LYS A 51 -3.75 0.90 23.64
N PHE A 52 -4.85 0.49 23.00
CA PHE A 52 -6.09 1.27 22.99
C PHE A 52 -7.32 0.50 23.47
N PHE A 53 -7.17 -0.79 23.81
CA PHE A 53 -8.26 -1.67 24.26
C PHE A 53 -9.44 -1.72 23.29
N LEU A 54 -9.17 -1.54 22.00
CA LEU A 54 -10.18 -1.53 20.95
C LEU A 54 -10.35 -2.94 20.36
N PRO A 55 -11.54 -3.56 20.49
CA PRO A 55 -11.80 -4.86 19.91
C PRO A 55 -11.82 -4.79 18.39
N SER A 56 -11.09 -5.69 17.76
CA SER A 56 -11.01 -5.74 16.30
C SER A 56 -11.06 -7.17 15.78
N VAL A 57 -11.35 -7.31 14.50
CA VAL A 57 -11.41 -8.60 13.81
C VAL A 57 -10.78 -8.49 12.43
N ILE A 58 -9.88 -9.43 12.14
CA ILE A 58 -9.33 -9.57 10.79
C ILE A 58 -10.32 -10.35 9.93
N LEU A 59 -10.79 -9.70 8.86
CA LEU A 59 -11.68 -10.31 7.89
C LEU A 59 -10.90 -10.72 6.64
N GLU A 60 -10.95 -12.03 6.37
CA GLU A 60 -10.34 -12.67 5.20
C GLU A 60 -11.27 -13.77 4.68
N ALA A 61 -10.95 -14.39 3.55
CA ALA A 61 -11.84 -15.35 2.88
C ALA A 61 -12.35 -16.46 3.82
N ARG A 62 -11.48 -17.04 4.65
CA ARG A 62 -11.82 -18.10 5.60
C ARG A 62 -12.77 -17.60 6.69
N ALA A 63 -12.47 -16.43 7.28
CA ALA A 63 -13.29 -15.82 8.32
C ALA A 63 -14.67 -15.38 7.79
N ALA A 64 -14.72 -14.82 6.59
CA ALA A 64 -15.97 -14.44 5.93
C ALA A 64 -16.85 -15.66 5.64
N HIS A 65 -16.26 -16.75 5.16
CA HIS A 65 -17.00 -18.00 4.92
C HIS A 65 -17.56 -18.61 6.22
N ALA A 66 -16.76 -18.60 7.29
CA ALA A 66 -17.21 -19.08 8.60
C ALA A 66 -18.39 -18.27 9.14
N ARG A 67 -18.37 -16.94 8.98
CA ARG A 67 -19.47 -16.05 9.37
C ARG A 67 -20.74 -16.28 8.53
N GLY A 68 -20.59 -16.48 7.21
CA GLY A 68 -21.71 -16.86 6.35
C GLY A 68 -22.37 -18.16 6.78
N LYS A 69 -21.62 -19.18 7.21
CA LYS A 69 -22.16 -20.42 7.79
C LYS A 69 -22.91 -20.20 9.11
N GLN A 70 -22.62 -19.12 9.84
CA GLN A 70 -23.31 -18.72 11.06
C GLN A 70 -24.57 -17.87 10.80
N GLY A 71 -24.99 -17.73 9.53
CA GLY A 71 -26.18 -16.98 9.14
C GLY A 71 -25.97 -15.47 9.00
N MET A 72 -24.74 -14.96 9.01
CA MET A 72 -24.48 -13.56 8.73
C MET A 72 -24.59 -13.29 7.23
N GLU A 73 -25.52 -12.43 6.82
CA GLU A 73 -25.68 -12.03 5.42
C GLU A 73 -24.47 -11.25 4.91
N ASN A 74 -23.98 -10.31 5.72
CA ASN A 74 -22.79 -9.52 5.38
C ASN A 74 -21.70 -9.68 6.46
N PRO A 75 -20.57 -10.35 6.17
CA PRO A 75 -19.52 -10.58 7.15
C PRO A 75 -18.79 -9.29 7.60
N PHE A 76 -18.99 -8.16 6.93
CA PHE A 76 -18.47 -6.85 7.35
C PHE A 76 -19.30 -6.22 8.49
N GLU A 77 -20.49 -6.70 8.75
CA GLU A 77 -21.29 -6.32 9.92
C GLU A 77 -20.78 -7.03 11.16
N ALA A 78 -19.65 -6.57 11.69
CA ALA A 78 -18.93 -7.23 12.78
C ALA A 78 -19.44 -6.87 14.19
N GLY A 79 -20.60 -6.24 14.30
CA GLY A 79 -21.14 -5.78 15.57
C GLY A 79 -20.21 -4.73 16.23
N GLU A 80 -19.85 -4.96 17.49
CA GLU A 80 -18.96 -4.05 18.24
C GLU A 80 -17.48 -4.41 18.06
N LYS A 81 -17.01 -4.54 16.81
CA LYS A 81 -15.60 -4.78 16.49
C LYS A 81 -15.18 -3.97 15.26
N ILE A 82 -13.98 -3.40 15.35
CA ILE A 82 -13.34 -2.76 14.21
C ILE A 82 -12.97 -3.83 13.19
N VAL A 83 -13.37 -3.66 11.94
CA VAL A 83 -13.06 -4.60 10.86
C VAL A 83 -11.73 -4.24 10.23
N ILE A 84 -10.82 -5.20 10.15
CA ILE A 84 -9.52 -5.06 9.50
C ILE A 84 -9.48 -5.98 8.28
N CYS A 85 -9.20 -5.46 7.10
CA CYS A 85 -9.06 -6.28 5.90
C CYS A 85 -7.91 -5.81 5.00
N SER A 86 -7.53 -6.65 4.03
CA SER A 86 -6.54 -6.26 3.02
C SER A 86 -7.20 -5.54 1.85
N TYR A 87 -6.39 -4.80 1.07
CA TYR A 87 -6.84 -4.17 -0.18
C TYR A 87 -7.48 -5.16 -1.15
N GLN A 88 -6.84 -6.32 -1.33
CA GLN A 88 -7.34 -7.37 -2.21
C GLN A 88 -8.70 -7.90 -1.75
N PHE A 89 -8.87 -8.08 -0.43
CA PHE A 89 -10.12 -8.56 0.13
C PHE A 89 -11.22 -7.49 0.05
N ALA A 90 -10.89 -6.24 0.37
CA ALA A 90 -11.83 -5.12 0.23
C ALA A 90 -12.32 -4.98 -1.21
N PHE A 91 -11.44 -5.07 -2.20
CA PHE A 91 -11.80 -5.04 -3.62
C PHE A 91 -12.65 -6.24 -4.03
N ALA A 92 -12.23 -7.46 -3.66
CA ALA A 92 -12.98 -8.68 -4.00
C ALA A 92 -14.38 -8.71 -3.40
N LYS A 93 -14.58 -8.02 -2.27
CA LYS A 93 -15.85 -7.96 -1.52
C LYS A 93 -16.44 -6.55 -1.45
N ARG A 94 -16.12 -5.70 -2.43
CA ARG A 94 -16.53 -4.29 -2.48
C ARG A 94 -18.05 -4.08 -2.36
N ASP A 95 -18.85 -5.02 -2.86
CA ASP A 95 -20.31 -4.91 -2.79
C ASP A 95 -20.81 -5.08 -1.35
N TRP A 96 -20.20 -5.95 -0.57
CA TRP A 96 -20.46 -6.06 0.86
C TRP A 96 -19.94 -4.84 1.65
N VAL A 97 -18.75 -4.33 1.30
CA VAL A 97 -18.22 -3.10 1.91
C VAL A 97 -19.17 -1.92 1.69
N ARG A 98 -19.74 -1.79 0.47
CA ARG A 98 -20.67 -0.72 0.09
C ARG A 98 -21.98 -0.76 0.87
N GLN A 99 -22.46 -1.95 1.25
CA GLN A 99 -23.71 -2.14 1.99
C GLN A 99 -23.63 -1.63 3.43
N VAL A 100 -22.44 -1.53 4.00
CA VAL A 100 -22.28 -1.06 5.38
C VAL A 100 -22.15 0.46 5.42
N SER A 101 -22.98 1.11 6.27
CA SER A 101 -22.87 2.55 6.54
C SER A 101 -21.72 2.82 7.50
N TRP A 102 -20.50 2.96 7.00
CA TRP A 102 -19.30 3.17 7.80
C TRP A 102 -19.26 4.55 8.44
N ASP A 103 -18.98 4.61 9.75
CA ASP A 103 -18.72 5.86 10.49
C ASP A 103 -17.35 6.43 10.14
N LEU A 104 -16.36 5.53 9.95
CA LEU A 104 -15.00 5.88 9.58
C LEU A 104 -14.35 4.74 8.78
N VAL A 105 -13.64 5.09 7.73
CA VAL A 105 -12.74 4.18 7.01
C VAL A 105 -11.32 4.69 7.11
N VAL A 106 -10.43 3.89 7.67
CA VAL A 106 -8.98 4.16 7.71
C VAL A 106 -8.32 3.35 6.60
N VAL A 107 -7.48 4.00 5.82
CA VAL A 107 -6.73 3.36 4.73
C VAL A 107 -5.24 3.57 5.00
N ASP A 108 -4.56 2.50 5.40
CA ASP A 108 -3.12 2.54 5.65
C ASP A 108 -2.33 2.23 4.38
N GLU A 109 -1.17 2.88 4.23
CA GLU A 109 -0.40 2.90 2.98
C GLU A 109 -1.25 3.34 1.78
N ALA A 110 -1.99 4.43 1.97
CA ALA A 110 -2.97 4.95 1.02
C ALA A 110 -2.37 5.29 -0.36
N HIS A 111 -1.05 5.44 -0.46
CA HIS A 111 -0.35 5.61 -1.74
C HIS A 111 -0.66 4.47 -2.74
N ARG A 112 -1.13 3.31 -2.28
CA ARG A 112 -1.59 2.20 -3.13
C ARG A 112 -2.83 2.55 -3.95
N LEU A 113 -3.61 3.55 -3.53
CA LEU A 113 -4.78 4.03 -4.25
C LEU A 113 -4.50 5.29 -5.09
N ARG A 114 -3.27 5.82 -5.06
CA ARG A 114 -2.88 7.06 -5.76
C ARG A 114 -3.14 7.04 -7.26
N SER A 115 -3.14 5.85 -7.87
CA SER A 115 -3.41 5.66 -9.30
C SER A 115 -4.90 5.68 -9.67
N ILE A 116 -5.78 6.14 -8.78
CA ILE A 116 -7.22 6.25 -9.05
C ILE A 116 -7.50 7.15 -10.27
N TYR A 117 -6.69 8.19 -10.48
CA TYR A 117 -6.78 9.08 -11.63
C TYR A 117 -6.49 8.39 -12.98
N LYS A 118 -5.97 7.15 -12.95
CA LYS A 118 -5.76 6.28 -14.14
C LYS A 118 -6.84 5.21 -14.28
N ASP A 119 -7.93 5.33 -13.56
CA ASP A 119 -9.07 4.39 -13.56
C ASP A 119 -8.68 2.92 -13.32
N THR A 120 -7.66 2.70 -12.49
CA THR A 120 -7.28 1.34 -12.12
C THR A 120 -8.42 0.66 -11.38
N LYS A 121 -8.90 -0.48 -11.91
CA LYS A 121 -10.07 -1.23 -11.41
C LYS A 121 -10.09 -1.42 -9.89
N THR A 122 -8.93 -1.74 -9.31
CA THR A 122 -8.83 -1.98 -7.86
C THR A 122 -9.01 -0.70 -7.05
N ALA A 123 -8.36 0.40 -7.45
CA ALA A 123 -8.47 1.67 -6.74
C ALA A 123 -9.89 2.25 -6.86
N VAL A 124 -10.44 2.28 -8.08
CA VAL A 124 -11.81 2.74 -8.34
C VAL A 124 -12.81 1.92 -7.53
N GLY A 125 -12.76 0.59 -7.60
CA GLY A 125 -13.71 -0.28 -6.91
C GLY A 125 -13.69 -0.14 -5.39
N ILE A 126 -12.50 0.05 -4.77
CA ILE A 126 -12.41 0.30 -3.33
C ILE A 126 -12.97 1.69 -2.99
N VAL A 127 -12.54 2.73 -3.72
CA VAL A 127 -12.94 4.10 -3.43
C VAL A 127 -14.44 4.30 -3.58
N GLU A 128 -15.04 3.70 -4.60
CA GLU A 128 -16.50 3.72 -4.76
C GLU A 128 -17.23 3.02 -3.63
N ALA A 129 -16.71 1.88 -3.16
CA ALA A 129 -17.33 1.13 -2.07
C ALA A 129 -17.33 1.91 -0.73
N ILE A 130 -16.32 2.76 -0.51
CA ILE A 130 -16.19 3.57 0.71
C ILE A 130 -16.59 5.03 0.49
N ARG A 131 -17.12 5.41 -0.68
CA ARG A 131 -17.40 6.81 -1.05
C ARG A 131 -18.20 7.58 0.00
N PRO A 132 -19.31 7.07 0.59
CA PRO A 132 -20.11 7.81 1.55
C PRO A 132 -19.42 8.04 2.90
N ALA A 133 -18.47 7.18 3.26
CA ALA A 133 -17.83 7.20 4.56
C ALA A 133 -16.88 8.38 4.75
N ARG A 134 -16.70 8.81 6.00
CA ARG A 134 -15.54 9.65 6.39
C ARG A 134 -14.26 8.83 6.27
N LYS A 135 -13.18 9.44 5.80
CA LYS A 135 -11.93 8.74 5.51
C LYS A 135 -10.75 9.33 6.24
N LEU A 136 -9.87 8.45 6.72
CA LEU A 136 -8.55 8.80 7.22
C LEU A 136 -7.54 8.02 6.39
N LEU A 137 -6.78 8.72 5.57
CA LEU A 137 -5.74 8.13 4.73
C LEU A 137 -4.39 8.30 5.40
N LEU A 138 -3.62 7.22 5.50
CA LEU A 138 -2.27 7.22 6.09
C LEU A 138 -1.25 6.86 5.01
N THR A 139 -0.22 7.68 4.85
CA THR A 139 0.91 7.37 3.98
C THR A 139 2.13 8.21 4.35
N ALA A 140 3.32 7.63 4.21
CA ALA A 140 4.56 8.40 4.33
C ALA A 140 4.99 9.03 3.00
N THR A 141 4.43 8.57 1.88
CA THR A 141 4.80 8.97 0.52
C THR A 141 3.58 9.43 -0.27
N PRO A 142 2.99 10.59 0.09
CA PRO A 142 1.82 11.11 -0.61
C PRO A 142 2.13 11.50 -2.06
N LEU A 143 3.38 11.78 -2.35
CA LEU A 143 3.92 12.18 -3.64
C LEU A 143 5.24 11.43 -3.87
N GLN A 144 5.37 10.75 -5.00
CA GLN A 144 6.60 10.05 -5.38
C GLN A 144 7.09 10.44 -6.78
N ASN A 145 6.23 10.36 -7.79
CA ASN A 145 6.63 10.55 -9.19
C ASN A 145 5.93 11.76 -9.85
N SER A 146 4.73 12.10 -9.45
CA SER A 146 3.92 13.14 -10.10
C SER A 146 2.90 13.74 -9.16
N LEU A 147 2.62 15.05 -9.32
CA LEU A 147 1.53 15.75 -8.59
C LEU A 147 0.15 15.11 -8.84
N LEU A 148 -0.04 14.38 -9.94
CA LEU A 148 -1.27 13.62 -10.18
C LEU A 148 -1.50 12.51 -9.15
N GLU A 149 -0.46 12.00 -8.51
CA GLU A 149 -0.63 11.04 -7.41
C GLU A 149 -1.29 11.69 -6.19
N LEU A 150 -0.88 12.93 -5.89
CA LEU A 150 -1.50 13.73 -4.84
C LEU A 150 -2.94 14.12 -5.19
N TYR A 151 -3.18 14.54 -6.45
CA TYR A 151 -4.52 14.76 -6.99
C TYR A 151 -5.42 13.53 -6.74
N GLY A 152 -4.94 12.33 -7.09
CA GLY A 152 -5.69 11.10 -6.88
C GLY A 152 -6.01 10.83 -5.40
N LEU A 153 -5.03 10.99 -4.50
CA LEU A 153 -5.24 10.77 -3.06
C LEU A 153 -6.22 11.78 -2.47
N VAL A 154 -6.11 13.05 -2.83
CA VAL A 154 -7.00 14.11 -2.34
C VAL A 154 -8.40 13.94 -2.90
N GLY A 155 -8.53 13.52 -4.17
CA GLY A 155 -9.82 13.21 -4.80
C GLY A 155 -10.60 12.08 -4.09
N ILE A 156 -9.90 11.16 -3.40
CA ILE A 156 -10.56 10.16 -2.55
C ILE A 156 -11.25 10.82 -1.34
N LEU A 157 -10.69 11.90 -0.81
CA LEU A 157 -11.22 12.62 0.35
C LEU A 157 -12.28 13.64 -0.05
N ASP A 158 -11.96 14.46 -1.04
CA ASP A 158 -12.82 15.53 -1.55
C ASP A 158 -12.58 15.69 -3.06
N PRO A 159 -13.46 15.13 -3.92
CA PRO A 159 -13.32 15.23 -5.37
C PRO A 159 -13.37 16.68 -5.90
N GLU A 160 -14.05 17.58 -5.17
CA GLU A 160 -14.24 18.96 -5.61
C GLU A 160 -13.06 19.88 -5.28
N LEU A 161 -12.13 19.44 -4.41
CA LEU A 161 -11.04 20.30 -3.91
C LEU A 161 -10.14 20.84 -5.02
N PHE A 162 -9.86 20.01 -6.01
CA PHE A 162 -9.01 20.36 -7.15
C PHE A 162 -9.75 20.46 -8.48
N GLY A 163 -11.04 20.13 -8.50
CA GLY A 163 -11.84 20.08 -9.73
C GLY A 163 -11.43 18.96 -10.67
N SER A 164 -11.60 19.17 -11.98
CA SER A 164 -11.24 18.16 -12.98
C SER A 164 -9.73 17.95 -13.10
N GLN A 165 -9.34 16.80 -13.64
CA GLN A 165 -7.92 16.48 -13.84
C GLN A 165 -7.25 17.47 -14.81
N GLU A 166 -7.96 17.89 -15.85
CA GLU A 166 -7.48 18.88 -16.83
C GLU A 166 -7.23 20.23 -16.18
N ALA A 167 -8.15 20.70 -15.33
CA ALA A 167 -8.00 21.95 -14.58
C ALA A 167 -6.80 21.90 -13.61
N PHE A 168 -6.63 20.76 -12.93
CA PHE A 168 -5.47 20.54 -12.07
C PHE A 168 -4.16 20.54 -12.85
N GLN A 169 -4.12 19.89 -14.01
CA GLN A 169 -2.93 19.84 -14.87
C GLN A 169 -2.58 21.25 -15.38
N ALA A 170 -3.55 22.00 -15.86
CA ALA A 170 -3.34 23.36 -16.34
C ALA A 170 -2.81 24.28 -15.23
N GLN A 171 -3.36 24.16 -14.02
CA GLN A 171 -3.00 25.03 -12.91
C GLN A 171 -1.66 24.66 -12.24
N PHE A 172 -1.37 23.37 -12.08
CA PHE A 172 -0.27 22.91 -11.24
C PHE A 172 0.86 22.17 -11.99
N LEU A 173 0.63 21.67 -13.19
CA LEU A 173 1.66 20.99 -13.97
C LEU A 173 2.21 21.87 -15.10
N SER A 174 1.39 22.74 -15.69
CA SER A 174 1.81 23.62 -16.78
C SER A 174 2.33 24.98 -16.30
N ASN A 175 2.23 25.27 -15.01
CA ASN A 175 2.67 26.55 -14.45
C ASN A 175 4.19 26.53 -14.25
N SER A 176 4.91 27.46 -14.90
CA SER A 176 6.36 27.62 -14.84
C SER A 176 6.86 28.23 -13.53
N ASN A 177 5.99 28.96 -12.80
CA ASN A 177 6.35 29.54 -11.52
C ASN A 177 6.15 28.54 -10.38
N VAL A 178 7.24 27.86 -10.00
CA VAL A 178 7.24 26.81 -8.98
C VAL A 178 6.79 27.33 -7.61
N ASP A 179 7.24 28.51 -7.19
CA ASP A 179 6.95 29.05 -5.86
C ASP A 179 5.47 29.40 -5.70
N GLN A 180 4.86 30.05 -6.70
CA GLN A 180 3.44 30.37 -6.69
C GLN A 180 2.58 29.10 -6.72
N ARG A 181 2.98 28.13 -7.53
CA ARG A 181 2.33 26.83 -7.61
C ARG A 181 2.32 26.13 -6.24
N ASP A 182 3.48 26.06 -5.59
CA ASP A 182 3.66 25.34 -4.32
C ASP A 182 2.92 26.04 -3.19
N LEU A 183 2.86 27.38 -3.19
CA LEU A 183 2.06 28.16 -2.24
C LEU A 183 0.57 27.84 -2.41
N ALA A 184 0.04 27.95 -3.62
CA ALA A 184 -1.37 27.67 -3.90
C ALA A 184 -1.75 26.21 -3.56
N LEU A 185 -0.83 25.26 -3.77
CA LEU A 185 -1.02 23.87 -3.41
C LEU A 185 -1.11 23.69 -1.89
N ARG A 186 -0.21 24.33 -1.14
CA ARG A 186 -0.20 24.30 0.34
C ARG A 186 -1.47 24.88 0.93
N GLU A 187 -1.94 26.03 0.43
CA GLU A 187 -3.18 26.64 0.89
C GLU A 187 -4.37 25.72 0.71
N ARG A 188 -4.51 25.05 -0.44
CA ARG A 188 -5.61 24.11 -0.67
C ARG A 188 -5.51 22.86 0.20
N LEU A 189 -4.29 22.37 0.44
CA LEU A 189 -4.06 21.14 1.19
C LEU A 189 -4.18 21.31 2.71
N GLN A 190 -4.01 22.51 3.27
CA GLN A 190 -3.90 22.74 4.71
C GLN A 190 -5.05 22.14 5.54
N HIS A 191 -6.25 22.05 4.94
CA HIS A 191 -7.47 21.55 5.61
C HIS A 191 -7.68 20.05 5.44
N VAL A 192 -7.01 19.41 4.48
CA VAL A 192 -7.23 18.00 4.16
C VAL A 192 -5.96 17.15 4.32
N CYS A 193 -4.79 17.77 4.44
CA CYS A 193 -3.52 17.09 4.57
C CYS A 193 -2.75 17.62 5.79
N LYS A 194 -2.28 16.70 6.64
CA LYS A 194 -1.35 17.00 7.73
C LYS A 194 -0.06 16.24 7.47
N ARG A 195 1.06 16.94 7.57
CA ARG A 195 2.39 16.38 7.33
C ARG A 195 3.40 16.93 8.30
N THR A 196 3.98 16.04 9.08
CA THR A 196 5.10 16.34 9.99
C THR A 196 6.38 15.71 9.42
N LEU A 197 7.46 16.44 9.49
CA LEU A 197 8.80 15.97 9.09
C LEU A 197 9.62 15.66 10.35
N ARG A 198 10.50 14.66 10.28
CA ARG A 198 11.39 14.30 11.39
C ARG A 198 12.19 15.50 11.91
N ARG A 199 12.66 16.36 11.00
CA ARG A 199 13.40 17.58 11.36
C ARG A 199 12.63 18.56 12.25
N GLN A 200 11.29 18.53 12.21
CA GLN A 200 10.42 19.40 13.02
C GLN A 200 10.21 18.89 14.44
N VAL A 201 10.55 17.63 14.71
CA VAL A 201 10.34 16.97 16.02
C VAL A 201 11.64 16.50 16.66
N LEU A 202 12.79 16.91 16.14
CA LEU A 202 14.13 16.53 16.67
C LEU A 202 14.33 16.96 18.13
N GLU A 203 13.70 18.04 18.56
CA GLU A 203 13.76 18.53 19.95
C GLU A 203 13.02 17.58 20.92
N TYR A 204 12.03 16.84 20.44
CA TYR A 204 11.18 15.96 21.26
C TYR A 204 11.56 14.49 21.13
N ILE A 205 12.05 14.09 19.95
CA ILE A 205 12.35 12.69 19.63
C ILE A 205 13.73 12.62 19.00
N PRO A 206 14.74 12.08 19.73
CA PRO A 206 16.05 11.85 19.15
C PRO A 206 15.98 10.68 18.15
N PHE A 207 16.30 10.93 16.90
CA PHE A 207 16.45 9.89 15.89
C PHE A 207 17.92 9.51 15.72
N THR A 208 18.19 8.23 15.59
CA THR A 208 19.52 7.73 15.27
C THR A 208 19.92 8.14 13.85
N ASN A 209 21.15 8.58 13.68
CA ASN A 209 21.72 8.87 12.38
C ASN A 209 21.84 7.58 11.57
N ARG A 210 21.42 7.63 10.32
CA ARG A 210 21.58 6.52 9.39
C ARG A 210 22.84 6.70 8.58
N PHE A 211 23.80 5.83 8.79
CA PHE A 211 24.99 5.73 7.96
C PHE A 211 24.79 4.58 6.95
N THR A 212 24.93 4.89 5.67
CA THR A 212 24.89 3.86 4.62
C THR A 212 26.33 3.40 4.38
N HIS A 213 26.55 2.11 4.60
CA HIS A 213 27.77 1.43 4.20
C HIS A 213 27.52 0.61 2.95
N THR A 214 28.27 0.87 1.89
CA THR A 214 28.34 -0.02 0.72
C THR A 214 29.50 -0.99 0.98
N ALA A 215 29.19 -2.26 1.11
CA ALA A 215 30.21 -3.30 1.19
C ALA A 215 30.37 -3.89 -0.21
N ASP A 216 31.47 -3.59 -0.83
CA ASP A 216 31.84 -4.19 -2.10
C ASP A 216 32.42 -5.58 -1.86
N PHE A 217 32.06 -6.54 -2.68
CA PHE A 217 32.64 -7.87 -2.67
C PHE A 217 33.08 -8.26 -4.09
N VAL A 218 34.14 -9.04 -4.18
CA VAL A 218 34.58 -9.62 -5.44
C VAL A 218 34.04 -11.04 -5.50
N PRO A 219 33.19 -11.38 -6.50
CA PRO A 219 32.67 -12.74 -6.65
C PRO A 219 33.83 -13.73 -6.86
N SER A 220 33.66 -14.95 -6.39
CA SER A 220 34.58 -16.03 -6.76
C SER A 220 34.48 -16.33 -8.25
N GLN A 221 35.51 -16.91 -8.82
CA GLN A 221 35.53 -17.29 -10.24
C GLN A 221 34.35 -18.20 -10.60
N ALA A 222 33.96 -19.11 -9.72
CA ALA A 222 32.81 -20.01 -9.91
C ALA A 222 31.48 -19.26 -9.93
N GLU A 223 31.32 -18.23 -9.10
CA GLU A 223 30.11 -17.39 -9.09
C GLU A 223 30.02 -16.51 -10.33
N GLU A 224 31.14 -15.96 -10.80
CA GLU A 224 31.21 -15.17 -12.03
C GLU A 224 30.88 -16.03 -13.27
N GLN A 225 31.41 -17.25 -13.30
CA GLN A 225 31.09 -18.21 -14.35
C GLN A 225 29.61 -18.57 -14.34
N LEU A 226 29.04 -18.90 -13.19
CA LEU A 226 27.61 -19.19 -13.02
C LEU A 226 26.76 -18.01 -13.49
N TYR A 227 27.14 -16.79 -13.11
CA TYR A 227 26.43 -15.57 -13.54
C TYR A 227 26.42 -15.43 -15.05
N THR A 228 27.57 -15.64 -15.68
CA THR A 228 27.74 -15.53 -17.13
C THR A 228 26.94 -16.58 -17.87
N GLU A 229 27.03 -17.85 -17.47
CA GLU A 229 26.32 -18.97 -18.10
C GLU A 229 24.78 -18.84 -17.97
N VAL A 230 24.29 -18.54 -16.76
CA VAL A 230 22.85 -18.32 -16.54
C VAL A 230 22.36 -17.08 -17.30
N SER A 231 23.13 -16.01 -17.34
CA SER A 231 22.78 -14.82 -18.10
C SER A 231 22.70 -15.09 -19.60
N ALA A 232 23.66 -15.84 -20.14
CA ALA A 232 23.65 -16.29 -21.55
C ALA A 232 22.46 -17.18 -21.86
N TYR A 233 22.13 -18.12 -20.97
CA TYR A 233 20.92 -18.96 -21.11
C TYR A 233 19.64 -18.10 -21.15
N LEU A 234 19.49 -17.16 -20.24
CA LEU A 234 18.31 -16.31 -20.14
C LEU A 234 18.14 -15.32 -21.33
N GLN A 235 19.19 -15.10 -22.12
CA GLN A 235 19.17 -14.27 -23.33
C GLN A 235 18.72 -15.03 -24.58
N ARG A 236 18.71 -16.36 -24.57
CA ARG A 236 18.31 -17.16 -25.73
C ARG A 236 16.89 -16.83 -26.18
N GLU A 237 16.63 -16.89 -27.48
CA GLU A 237 15.29 -16.62 -28.04
C GLU A 237 14.23 -17.62 -27.55
N VAL A 238 14.61 -18.86 -27.37
CA VAL A 238 13.73 -19.92 -26.85
C VAL A 238 14.27 -20.44 -25.52
N LEU A 239 13.43 -20.42 -24.48
CA LEU A 239 13.75 -20.92 -23.15
C LEU A 239 12.83 -22.10 -22.82
N VAL A 240 13.32 -23.31 -23.05
CA VAL A 240 12.55 -24.56 -22.86
C VAL A 240 12.07 -24.71 -21.41
N ALA A 241 12.87 -24.30 -20.43
CA ALA A 241 12.53 -24.40 -19.02
C ALA A 241 11.53 -23.34 -18.52
N LEU A 242 11.18 -22.33 -19.34
CA LEU A 242 10.33 -21.19 -18.92
C LEU A 242 9.11 -21.04 -19.83
N PRO A 243 7.91 -20.78 -19.24
CA PRO A 243 6.71 -20.50 -20.03
C PRO A 243 6.82 -19.15 -20.75
N ASN A 244 6.46 -19.09 -22.01
CA ASN A 244 6.59 -17.93 -22.88
C ASN A 244 5.77 -16.71 -22.41
N ALA A 245 4.61 -16.93 -21.78
CA ALA A 245 3.65 -15.87 -21.43
C ALA A 245 4.17 -14.84 -20.39
N ARG A 246 5.19 -15.17 -19.58
CA ARG A 246 5.74 -14.27 -18.54
C ARG A 246 7.26 -14.16 -18.57
N ARG A 247 7.87 -14.49 -19.69
CA ARG A 247 9.32 -14.62 -19.86
C ARG A 247 10.10 -13.39 -19.35
N LYS A 248 9.74 -12.19 -19.80
CA LYS A 248 10.46 -10.95 -19.43
C LYS A 248 10.49 -10.72 -17.92
N LEU A 249 9.37 -10.93 -17.23
CA LEU A 249 9.29 -10.77 -15.78
C LEU A 249 10.11 -11.82 -15.03
N ILE A 250 10.00 -13.08 -15.44
CA ILE A 250 10.74 -14.20 -14.82
C ILE A 250 12.24 -14.00 -15.01
N THR A 251 12.70 -13.64 -16.20
CA THR A 251 14.11 -13.32 -16.49
C THR A 251 14.63 -12.19 -15.58
N LEU A 252 13.84 -11.13 -15.37
CA LEU A 252 14.22 -10.03 -14.47
C LEU A 252 14.36 -10.51 -13.01
N ILE A 253 13.43 -11.33 -12.54
CA ILE A 253 13.46 -11.89 -11.19
C ILE A 253 14.66 -12.79 -11.01
N LEU A 254 14.93 -13.69 -11.97
CA LEU A 254 16.07 -14.61 -11.92
C LEU A 254 17.41 -13.87 -11.91
N ARG A 255 17.55 -12.80 -12.71
CA ARG A 255 18.74 -11.95 -12.69
C ARG A 255 18.94 -11.26 -11.34
N LYS A 256 17.86 -10.78 -10.73
CA LYS A 256 17.92 -10.18 -9.38
C LYS A 256 18.33 -11.20 -8.32
N LEU A 257 17.79 -12.42 -8.38
CA LEU A 257 18.16 -13.49 -7.46
C LEU A 257 19.62 -13.88 -7.65
N LEU A 258 20.08 -14.05 -8.89
CA LEU A 258 21.46 -14.39 -9.23
C LEU A 258 22.44 -13.32 -8.75
N ALA A 259 22.12 -12.03 -8.94
CA ALA A 259 22.92 -10.92 -8.45
C ALA A 259 22.90 -10.76 -6.92
N SER A 260 21.90 -11.35 -6.24
CA SER A 260 21.80 -11.31 -4.78
C SER A 260 22.63 -12.41 -4.12
N SER A 261 22.53 -13.63 -4.60
CA SER A 261 23.24 -14.79 -4.04
C SER A 261 23.10 -16.02 -4.95
N SER A 262 24.19 -16.76 -5.14
CA SER A 262 24.18 -18.08 -5.81
C SER A 262 23.27 -19.08 -5.09
N ALA A 263 23.22 -19.05 -3.75
CA ALA A 263 22.32 -19.86 -2.95
C ALA A 263 20.83 -19.54 -3.17
N ALA A 264 20.48 -18.26 -3.37
CA ALA A 264 19.09 -17.84 -3.59
C ALA A 264 18.50 -18.39 -4.89
N ILE A 265 19.32 -18.61 -5.93
CA ILE A 265 18.86 -19.11 -7.22
C ILE A 265 19.01 -20.64 -7.35
N ALA A 266 19.82 -21.31 -6.53
CA ALA A 266 20.16 -22.71 -6.65
C ALA A 266 18.94 -23.63 -6.75
N ALA A 267 17.96 -23.49 -5.87
CA ALA A 267 16.74 -24.28 -5.87
C ALA A 267 15.91 -24.12 -7.16
N THR A 268 15.96 -22.92 -7.77
CA THR A 268 15.25 -22.64 -9.03
C THR A 268 15.98 -23.24 -10.22
N LEU A 269 17.31 -23.17 -10.23
CA LEU A 269 18.13 -23.79 -11.27
C LEU A 269 18.00 -25.32 -11.23
N ALA A 270 17.98 -25.94 -10.04
CA ALA A 270 17.75 -27.37 -9.90
C ALA A 270 16.42 -27.82 -10.53
N LYS A 271 15.34 -27.05 -10.33
CA LYS A 271 14.04 -27.30 -10.99
C LYS A 271 14.11 -27.15 -12.51
N PHE A 272 14.93 -26.23 -13.04
CA PHE A 272 15.11 -26.08 -14.49
C PHE A 272 15.85 -27.28 -15.06
N VAL A 273 16.91 -27.75 -14.39
CA VAL A 273 17.65 -28.94 -14.80
C VAL A 273 16.73 -30.18 -14.85
N SER A 274 15.93 -30.40 -13.79
CA SER A 274 14.95 -31.50 -13.77
C SER A 274 13.98 -31.40 -14.96
N ARG A 275 13.38 -30.24 -15.22
CA ARG A 275 12.47 -30.10 -16.36
C ARG A 275 13.11 -30.30 -17.73
N LEU A 276 14.37 -29.92 -17.88
CA LEU A 276 15.10 -30.13 -19.13
C LEU A 276 15.46 -31.60 -19.31
N SER A 277 15.79 -32.32 -18.22
CA SER A 277 16.05 -33.75 -18.24
C SER A 277 14.80 -34.60 -18.55
N ASP A 278 13.62 -34.12 -18.07
CA ASP A 278 12.34 -34.81 -18.34
C ASP A 278 11.85 -34.66 -19.79
N GLN A 279 12.44 -33.73 -20.55
CA GLN A 279 12.08 -33.37 -21.92
C GLN A 279 13.12 -33.88 -22.95
N ALA A 280 14.26 -34.37 -22.49
CA ALA A 280 15.32 -34.96 -23.33
C ALA A 280 15.16 -36.48 -23.47
#